data_ac95e4d735ef5200ed89a00bea8208f2
#
_entry.id   ac95e4d735ef5200ed89a00bea8208f2
#
_cell.length_a   1.000
_cell.length_b   1.000
_cell.length_c   1.000
_cell.angle_alpha   90.00
_cell.angle_beta   90.00
_cell.angle_gamma   90.00
#
_symmetry.space_group_name_H-M   'P 1'
#
loop_
_entity.id
_entity.type
_entity.pdbx_description
1 polymer ?
#
loop_
_entity_poly.entity_id
_entity_poly.type
_entity_poly.pdbx_seq_one_letter_code
_entity_poly.pdbx_strand_id
1 'polypeptide(L)'
;MKVDWGSLIVGQVEFYWSVHLRPRLEGLTDEEFFWEPVDGMWSLRPGPDGAMVLDGLGVPEPTPPPVTTIAWRLVHVAVGCFYSRASTFFGDGSVPDDAPMSDPRHQPAALPTSAAEGLALLDSSYAWWRDGIAALDDDALGAPLGPRGGYFANDPMAALIVHVNRETMHHGAEMCLLRDLYRARVA
;
A
#
# COMPACT_ATOMS: atom_id res chain seq x y z
N MET A 1 -4.98 -19.28 28.65
CA MET A 1 -5.14 -17.91 28.10
C MET A 1 -5.51 -18.07 26.63
N LYS A 2 -6.68 -17.54 26.19
CA LYS A 2 -7.05 -17.52 24.77
C LYS A 2 -6.24 -16.39 24.10
N VAL A 3 -5.62 -16.66 22.97
CA VAL A 3 -4.92 -15.64 22.18
C VAL A 3 -5.97 -14.84 21.42
N ASP A 4 -5.89 -13.51 21.50
CA ASP A 4 -6.64 -12.58 20.65
C ASP A 4 -5.85 -12.38 19.34
N TRP A 5 -6.18 -13.18 18.34
CA TRP A 5 -5.48 -13.16 17.05
C TRP A 5 -5.70 -11.87 16.28
N GLY A 6 -6.91 -11.28 16.37
CA GLY A 6 -7.23 -10.02 15.72
C GLY A 6 -6.34 -8.90 16.22
N SER A 7 -6.34 -8.66 17.54
CA SER A 7 -5.47 -7.64 18.15
C SER A 7 -3.99 -7.87 17.87
N LEU A 8 -3.54 -9.13 17.83
CA LEU A 8 -2.14 -9.45 17.57
C LEU A 8 -1.75 -9.12 16.13
N ILE A 9 -2.59 -9.46 15.14
CA ILE A 9 -2.33 -9.22 13.71
C ILE A 9 -2.40 -7.72 13.39
N VAL A 10 -3.41 -7.02 13.91
CA VAL A 10 -3.57 -5.56 13.75
C VAL A 10 -2.41 -4.82 14.42
N GLY A 11 -2.06 -5.22 15.65
CA GLY A 11 -0.97 -4.61 16.40
C GLY A 11 0.40 -4.65 15.70
N GLN A 12 0.64 -5.62 14.80
CA GLN A 12 1.89 -5.66 14.03
C GLN A 12 2.01 -4.45 13.08
N VAL A 13 0.97 -4.17 12.29
CA VAL A 13 1.01 -3.04 11.36
C VAL A 13 0.92 -1.71 12.10
N GLU A 14 0.12 -1.60 13.16
CA GLU A 14 0.02 -0.38 13.97
C GLU A 14 1.35 0.00 14.63
N PHE A 15 2.05 -0.98 15.19
CA PHE A 15 3.37 -0.75 15.78
C PHE A 15 4.37 -0.26 14.73
N TYR A 16 4.44 -0.97 13.59
CA TYR A 16 5.35 -0.59 12.52
C TYR A 16 5.02 0.80 11.96
N TRP A 17 3.73 1.08 11.73
CA TRP A 17 3.23 2.36 11.25
C TRP A 17 3.63 3.51 12.19
N SER A 18 3.25 3.40 13.46
CA SER A 18 3.38 4.51 14.43
C SER A 18 4.80 4.73 14.92
N VAL A 19 5.61 3.68 15.01
CA VAL A 19 6.97 3.76 15.59
C VAL A 19 8.04 3.87 14.50
N HIS A 20 7.87 3.22 13.37
CA HIS A 20 8.93 3.11 12.37
C HIS A 20 8.62 3.88 11.08
N LEU A 21 7.51 3.62 10.42
CA LEU A 21 7.26 4.13 9.07
C LEU A 21 6.84 5.60 9.06
N ARG A 22 5.70 5.90 9.68
CA ARG A 22 5.09 7.24 9.52
C ARG A 22 5.95 8.39 10.05
N PRO A 23 6.59 8.28 11.25
CA PRO A 23 7.50 9.32 11.73
C PRO A 23 8.71 9.54 10.81
N ARG A 24 9.19 8.48 10.17
CA ARG A 24 10.32 8.59 9.24
C ARG A 24 9.96 9.22 7.90
N LEU A 25 8.68 9.32 7.56
CA LEU A 25 8.20 10.02 6.35
C LEU A 25 7.81 11.48 6.63
N GLU A 26 7.90 11.95 7.88
CA GLU A 26 7.60 13.34 8.22
C GLU A 26 8.56 14.31 7.52
N GLY A 27 7.99 15.37 6.91
CA GLY A 27 8.75 16.35 6.14
C GLY A 27 9.37 15.80 4.85
N LEU A 28 8.79 14.73 4.25
CA LEU A 28 9.19 14.26 2.93
C LEU A 28 8.94 15.36 1.89
N THR A 29 9.97 15.70 1.10
CA THR A 29 9.88 16.70 0.04
C THR A 29 9.62 16.06 -1.33
N ASP A 30 9.19 16.85 -2.31
CA ASP A 30 8.97 16.36 -3.67
C ASP A 30 10.29 15.87 -4.30
N GLU A 31 11.41 16.52 -4.01
CA GLU A 31 12.73 16.12 -4.48
C GLU A 31 13.16 14.75 -3.89
N GLU A 32 12.87 14.47 -2.61
CA GLU A 32 13.08 13.16 -2.02
C GLU A 32 12.12 12.12 -2.64
N PHE A 33 10.85 12.50 -2.81
CA PHE A 33 9.77 11.63 -3.25
C PHE A 33 10.03 11.07 -4.66
N PHE A 34 10.45 11.93 -5.60
CA PHE A 34 10.74 11.56 -6.98
C PHE A 34 12.20 11.25 -7.27
N TRP A 35 13.06 11.20 -6.26
CA TRP A 35 14.49 10.97 -6.47
C TRP A 35 14.79 9.63 -7.11
N GLU A 36 15.58 9.67 -8.18
CA GLU A 36 16.07 8.51 -8.92
C GLU A 36 17.59 8.39 -8.75
N PRO A 37 18.08 7.60 -7.78
CA PRO A 37 19.52 7.41 -7.55
C PRO A 37 20.23 6.65 -8.69
N VAL A 38 19.48 5.90 -9.51
CA VAL A 38 20.01 5.15 -10.66
C VAL A 38 19.08 5.28 -11.85
N ASP A 39 19.64 5.12 -13.06
CA ASP A 39 18.87 5.19 -14.30
C ASP A 39 17.89 4.02 -14.43
N GLY A 40 16.75 4.25 -15.07
CA GLY A 40 15.76 3.22 -15.38
C GLY A 40 14.92 2.74 -14.19
N MET A 41 14.90 3.49 -13.11
CA MET A 41 14.00 3.21 -11.99
C MET A 41 12.54 3.34 -12.38
N TRP A 42 11.71 2.55 -11.74
CA TRP A 42 10.27 2.77 -11.77
C TRP A 42 9.87 3.86 -10.77
N SER A 43 8.99 4.73 -11.24
CA SER A 43 8.49 5.90 -10.51
C SER A 43 7.01 6.11 -10.78
N LEU A 44 6.49 7.19 -10.23
CA LEU A 44 5.19 7.77 -10.55
C LEU A 44 5.43 8.90 -11.55
N ARG A 45 4.81 8.85 -12.73
CA ARG A 45 5.08 9.77 -13.84
C ARG A 45 3.80 10.28 -14.48
N PRO A 46 3.82 11.49 -15.10
CA PRO A 46 2.70 11.93 -15.95
C PRO A 46 2.55 11.01 -17.16
N GLY A 47 1.34 10.48 -17.35
CA GLY A 47 0.96 9.76 -18.56
C GLY A 47 0.68 10.69 -19.74
N PRO A 48 0.30 10.14 -20.92
CA PRO A 48 0.04 10.93 -22.13
C PRO A 48 -1.07 11.97 -22.00
N ASP A 49 -2.03 11.75 -21.12
CA ASP A 49 -3.15 12.65 -20.80
C ASP A 49 -2.85 13.61 -19.63
N GLY A 50 -1.64 13.55 -19.08
CA GLY A 50 -1.21 14.30 -17.92
C GLY A 50 -1.62 13.72 -16.56
N ALA A 51 -2.44 12.67 -16.53
CA ALA A 51 -2.72 11.95 -15.30
C ALA A 51 -1.47 11.18 -14.82
N MET A 52 -1.27 11.09 -13.51
CA MET A 52 -0.15 10.33 -12.97
C MET A 52 -0.40 8.82 -13.15
N VAL A 53 0.64 8.11 -13.57
CA VAL A 53 0.65 6.65 -13.76
C VAL A 53 1.85 6.03 -13.04
N LEU A 54 1.67 4.82 -12.56
CA LEU A 54 2.73 4.06 -11.91
C LEU A 54 3.47 3.21 -12.97
N ASP A 55 4.78 3.37 -13.06
CA ASP A 55 5.60 2.57 -13.97
C ASP A 55 5.43 1.07 -13.67
N GLY A 56 5.45 0.24 -14.70
CA GLY A 56 5.32 -1.20 -14.57
C GLY A 56 3.90 -1.74 -14.38
N LEU A 57 2.90 -0.86 -14.23
CA LEU A 57 1.52 -1.32 -14.10
C LEU A 57 1.04 -1.98 -15.40
N GLY A 58 0.55 -3.22 -15.27
CA GLY A 58 0.00 -3.98 -16.41
C GLY A 58 1.04 -4.60 -17.35
N VAL A 59 2.33 -4.50 -17.03
CA VAL A 59 3.40 -5.19 -17.78
C VAL A 59 4.09 -6.23 -16.89
N PRO A 60 4.64 -7.32 -17.48
CA PRO A 60 5.42 -8.29 -16.72
C PRO A 60 6.63 -7.63 -16.05
N GLU A 61 6.87 -7.96 -14.79
CA GLU A 61 8.05 -7.47 -14.09
C GLU A 61 9.34 -8.01 -14.74
N PRO A 62 10.30 -7.14 -15.07
CA PRO A 62 11.57 -7.58 -15.64
C PRO A 62 12.42 -8.35 -14.61
N THR A 63 13.35 -9.13 -15.12
CA THR A 63 14.31 -9.87 -14.27
C THR A 63 15.74 -9.39 -14.58
N PRO A 64 16.45 -8.81 -13.60
CA PRO A 64 16.01 -8.51 -12.23
C PRO A 64 14.95 -7.40 -12.18
N PRO A 65 14.15 -7.34 -11.09
CA PRO A 65 13.20 -6.25 -10.93
C PRO A 65 13.92 -4.90 -10.80
N PRO A 66 13.34 -3.82 -11.33
CA PRO A 66 13.97 -2.50 -11.28
C PRO A 66 13.96 -1.94 -9.86
N VAL A 67 14.93 -1.08 -9.56
CA VAL A 67 14.86 -0.23 -8.38
C VAL A 67 13.69 0.74 -8.54
N THR A 68 13.05 1.16 -7.46
CA THR A 68 11.88 2.03 -7.50
C THR A 68 12.07 3.25 -6.59
N THR A 69 11.43 4.38 -6.95
CA THR A 69 11.45 5.59 -6.15
C THR A 69 10.59 5.48 -4.89
N ILE A 70 10.72 6.46 -3.97
CA ILE A 70 9.79 6.59 -2.83
C ILE A 70 8.36 6.79 -3.34
N ALA A 71 8.16 7.58 -4.40
CA ALA A 71 6.86 7.80 -5.03
C ALA A 71 6.19 6.48 -5.45
N TRP A 72 6.93 5.62 -6.12
CA TRP A 72 6.44 4.31 -6.54
C TRP A 72 6.05 3.43 -5.36
N ARG A 73 6.95 3.29 -4.38
CA ARG A 73 6.72 2.44 -3.19
C ARG A 73 5.56 2.95 -2.35
N LEU A 74 5.48 4.27 -2.15
CA LEU A 74 4.40 4.88 -1.38
C LEU A 74 3.05 4.66 -2.04
N VAL A 75 2.93 4.88 -3.35
CA VAL A 75 1.68 4.64 -4.10
C VAL A 75 1.34 3.14 -4.11
N HIS A 76 2.33 2.26 -4.29
CA HIS A 76 2.11 0.82 -4.20
C HIS A 76 1.51 0.41 -2.85
N VAL A 77 2.05 0.91 -1.74
CA VAL A 77 1.50 0.62 -0.40
C VAL A 77 0.15 1.29 -0.18
N ALA A 78 0.03 2.58 -0.51
CA ALA A 78 -1.20 3.32 -0.28
C ALA A 78 -2.38 2.77 -1.09
N VAL A 79 -2.16 2.50 -2.38
CA VAL A 79 -3.22 2.06 -3.30
C VAL A 79 -3.30 0.54 -3.35
N GLY A 80 -2.20 -0.14 -3.63
CA GLY A 80 -2.17 -1.59 -3.82
C GLY A 80 -2.42 -2.37 -2.53
N CYS A 81 -1.84 -1.94 -1.39
CA CYS A 81 -1.98 -2.65 -0.13
C CYS A 81 -3.18 -2.18 0.69
N PHE A 82 -3.43 -0.86 0.80
CA PHE A 82 -4.49 -0.35 1.67
C PHE A 82 -5.76 0.00 0.91
N TYR A 83 -5.74 0.99 0.02
CA TYR A 83 -6.95 1.54 -0.60
C TYR A 83 -7.79 0.49 -1.31
N SER A 84 -7.18 -0.26 -2.25
CA SER A 84 -7.93 -1.26 -3.02
C SER A 84 -8.53 -2.33 -2.13
N ARG A 85 -7.78 -2.78 -1.12
CA ARG A 85 -8.26 -3.81 -0.18
C ARG A 85 -9.36 -3.27 0.73
N ALA A 86 -9.21 -2.04 1.23
CA ALA A 86 -10.25 -1.39 2.03
C ALA A 86 -11.52 -1.17 1.20
N SER A 87 -11.40 -0.65 -0.04
CA SER A 87 -12.52 -0.51 -0.97
C SER A 87 -13.23 -1.83 -1.26
N THR A 88 -12.46 -2.92 -1.42
CA THR A 88 -13.01 -4.24 -1.74
C THR A 88 -13.77 -4.85 -0.56
N PHE A 89 -13.22 -4.79 0.64
CA PHE A 89 -13.75 -5.55 1.78
C PHE A 89 -14.53 -4.71 2.77
N PHE A 90 -14.28 -3.40 2.81
CA PHE A 90 -14.87 -2.44 3.76
C PHE A 90 -15.49 -1.21 3.07
N GLY A 91 -15.72 -1.28 1.75
CA GLY A 91 -16.33 -0.21 0.98
C GLY A 91 -17.82 -0.04 1.24
N ASP A 92 -18.39 1.00 0.63
CA ASP A 92 -19.79 1.40 0.77
C ASP A 92 -20.78 0.62 -0.13
N GLY A 93 -20.29 -0.40 -0.85
CA GLY A 93 -21.09 -1.19 -1.79
C GLY A 93 -21.28 -0.54 -3.17
N SER A 94 -20.61 0.57 -3.47
CA SER A 94 -20.64 1.22 -4.78
C SER A 94 -20.03 0.35 -5.89
N VAL A 95 -19.08 -0.52 -5.52
CA VAL A 95 -18.49 -1.53 -6.41
C VAL A 95 -19.19 -2.87 -6.16
N PRO A 96 -19.62 -3.61 -7.22
CA PRO A 96 -20.29 -4.89 -7.06
C PRO A 96 -19.49 -5.91 -6.22
N ASP A 97 -20.19 -6.71 -5.42
CA ASP A 97 -19.59 -7.69 -4.50
C ASP A 97 -18.81 -8.83 -5.19
N ASP A 98 -19.00 -9.04 -6.48
CA ASP A 98 -18.26 -10.02 -7.28
C ASP A 98 -17.04 -9.42 -7.99
N ALA A 99 -16.83 -8.11 -7.92
CA ALA A 99 -15.65 -7.46 -8.48
C ALA A 99 -14.41 -7.87 -7.67
N PRO A 100 -13.38 -8.45 -8.33
CA PRO A 100 -12.18 -8.85 -7.63
C PRO A 100 -11.39 -7.63 -7.14
N MET A 101 -10.56 -7.80 -6.13
CA MET A 101 -9.74 -6.75 -5.53
C MET A 101 -8.71 -6.10 -6.49
N SER A 102 -8.56 -6.65 -7.71
CA SER A 102 -7.78 -6.06 -8.81
C SER A 102 -8.61 -5.20 -9.77
N ASP A 103 -9.94 -5.11 -9.57
CA ASP A 103 -10.81 -4.31 -10.43
C ASP A 103 -10.44 -2.82 -10.33
N PRO A 104 -10.30 -2.10 -11.47
CA PRO A 104 -9.95 -0.67 -11.47
C PRO A 104 -10.90 0.23 -10.67
N ARG A 105 -12.15 -0.18 -10.46
CA ARG A 105 -13.12 0.56 -9.65
C ARG A 105 -12.75 0.62 -8.16
N HIS A 106 -11.86 -0.26 -7.70
CA HIS A 106 -11.26 -0.23 -6.37
C HIS A 106 -10.02 0.66 -6.27
N GLN A 107 -9.74 1.48 -7.27
CA GLN A 107 -8.62 2.41 -7.28
C GLN A 107 -9.10 3.84 -6.96
N PRO A 108 -8.24 4.71 -6.42
CA PRO A 108 -8.58 6.13 -6.27
C PRO A 108 -8.73 6.78 -7.65
N ALA A 109 -9.55 7.84 -7.74
CA ALA A 109 -9.83 8.54 -8.99
C ALA A 109 -8.59 9.18 -9.63
N ALA A 110 -7.57 9.53 -8.83
CA ALA A 110 -6.30 10.08 -9.29
C ALA A 110 -5.17 9.64 -8.36
N LEU A 111 -3.97 9.53 -8.92
CA LEU A 111 -2.73 9.31 -8.17
C LEU A 111 -2.09 10.66 -7.77
N PRO A 112 -1.31 10.70 -6.69
CA PRO A 112 -0.74 11.94 -6.17
C PRO A 112 0.27 12.55 -7.14
N THR A 113 0.36 13.89 -7.15
CA THR A 113 1.30 14.66 -7.96
C THR A 113 2.46 15.24 -7.13
N SER A 114 2.40 15.07 -5.80
CA SER A 114 3.39 15.59 -4.85
C SER A 114 3.58 14.65 -3.66
N ALA A 115 4.65 14.83 -2.91
CA ALA A 115 4.90 14.12 -1.67
C ALA A 115 3.78 14.36 -0.64
N ALA A 116 3.27 15.59 -0.54
CA ALA A 116 2.20 15.94 0.38
C ALA A 116 0.90 15.19 0.06
N GLU A 117 0.50 15.14 -1.22
CA GLU A 117 -0.65 14.36 -1.66
C GLU A 117 -0.43 12.85 -1.47
N GLY A 118 0.80 12.37 -1.74
CA GLY A 118 1.18 10.98 -1.50
C GLY A 118 1.03 10.58 -0.04
N LEU A 119 1.53 11.40 0.89
CA LEU A 119 1.38 11.17 2.33
C LEU A 119 -0.09 11.21 2.78
N ALA A 120 -0.89 12.15 2.27
CA ALA A 120 -2.31 12.24 2.57
C ALA A 120 -3.07 10.98 2.10
N LEU A 121 -2.77 10.50 0.89
CA LEU A 121 -3.34 9.26 0.36
C LEU A 121 -2.91 8.06 1.22
N LEU A 122 -1.63 7.96 1.58
CA LEU A 122 -1.11 6.89 2.42
C LEU A 122 -1.80 6.87 3.79
N ASP A 123 -1.91 8.04 4.46
CA ASP A 123 -2.52 8.18 5.77
C ASP A 123 -4.01 7.79 5.76
N SER A 124 -4.77 8.29 4.79
CA SER A 124 -6.21 7.99 4.66
C SER A 124 -6.49 6.53 4.31
N SER A 125 -5.69 5.96 3.40
CA SER A 125 -5.82 4.56 2.99
C SER A 125 -5.46 3.60 4.13
N TYR A 126 -4.40 3.92 4.89
CA TYR A 126 -4.03 3.17 6.09
C TYR A 126 -5.14 3.20 7.13
N ALA A 127 -5.68 4.38 7.43
CA ALA A 127 -6.75 4.53 8.41
C ALA A 127 -7.98 3.68 8.02
N TRP A 128 -8.41 3.75 6.75
CA TRP A 128 -9.54 2.97 6.26
C TRP A 128 -9.31 1.46 6.39
N TRP A 129 -8.16 0.97 5.91
CA TRP A 129 -7.80 -0.44 6.03
C TRP A 129 -7.73 -0.89 7.48
N ARG A 130 -7.00 -0.15 8.31
CA ARG A 130 -6.80 -0.46 9.74
C ARG A 130 -8.11 -0.51 10.51
N ASP A 131 -9.01 0.46 10.29
CA ASP A 131 -10.31 0.49 10.96
C ASP A 131 -11.19 -0.68 10.53
N GLY A 132 -11.15 -1.05 9.25
CA GLY A 132 -11.85 -2.21 8.73
C GLY A 132 -11.39 -3.51 9.37
N ILE A 133 -10.08 -3.75 9.40
CA ILE A 133 -9.54 -5.00 9.98
C ILE A 133 -9.67 -5.06 11.51
N ALA A 134 -9.63 -3.93 12.20
CA ALA A 134 -9.79 -3.87 13.66
C ALA A 134 -11.22 -4.22 14.11
N ALA A 135 -12.20 -4.12 13.23
CA ALA A 135 -13.60 -4.47 13.50
C ALA A 135 -13.91 -5.96 13.31
N LEU A 136 -12.96 -6.77 12.79
CA LEU A 136 -13.18 -8.19 12.50
C LEU A 136 -13.04 -9.05 13.77
N ASP A 137 -13.96 -9.99 13.92
CA ASP A 137 -13.87 -11.05 14.93
C ASP A 137 -13.14 -12.31 14.40
N ASP A 138 -12.94 -13.31 15.27
CA ASP A 138 -12.24 -14.56 14.92
C ASP A 138 -12.91 -15.29 13.73
N ASP A 139 -14.25 -15.25 13.63
CA ASP A 139 -14.98 -15.90 12.54
C ASP A 139 -14.75 -15.18 11.21
N ALA A 140 -14.81 -13.85 11.22
CA ALA A 140 -14.54 -13.02 10.05
C ALA A 140 -13.07 -13.13 9.59
N LEU A 141 -12.12 -13.22 10.52
CA LEU A 141 -10.70 -13.47 10.20
C LEU A 141 -10.48 -14.83 9.54
N GLY A 142 -11.25 -15.85 9.94
CA GLY A 142 -11.20 -17.20 9.37
C GLY A 142 -12.00 -17.36 8.08
N ALA A 143 -12.87 -16.42 7.75
CA ALA A 143 -13.75 -16.51 6.58
C ALA A 143 -12.95 -16.41 5.26
N PRO A 144 -13.31 -17.20 4.22
CA PRO A 144 -12.67 -17.09 2.92
C PRO A 144 -12.97 -15.73 2.27
N LEU A 145 -12.04 -15.22 1.48
CA LEU A 145 -12.18 -13.94 0.76
C LEU A 145 -13.33 -13.95 -0.25
N GLY A 146 -13.74 -15.13 -0.71
CA GLY A 146 -14.80 -15.29 -1.69
C GLY A 146 -14.44 -14.71 -3.07
N PRO A 147 -15.42 -14.42 -3.93
CA PRO A 147 -15.19 -13.92 -5.30
C PRO A 147 -14.32 -12.66 -5.34
N ARG A 148 -14.43 -11.78 -4.34
CA ARG A 148 -13.62 -10.56 -4.21
C ARG A 148 -12.12 -10.84 -4.10
N GLY A 149 -11.73 -11.99 -3.57
CA GLY A 149 -10.35 -12.46 -3.48
C GLY A 149 -9.72 -12.82 -4.83
N GLY A 150 -10.51 -12.99 -5.88
CA GLY A 150 -10.03 -13.42 -7.19
C GLY A 150 -9.27 -14.75 -7.12
N TYR A 151 -7.99 -14.76 -7.51
CA TYR A 151 -7.14 -15.94 -7.42
C TYR A 151 -7.03 -16.51 -6.00
N PHE A 152 -7.15 -15.66 -4.97
CA PHE A 152 -7.05 -16.00 -3.56
C PHE A 152 -8.43 -16.21 -2.89
N ALA A 153 -9.48 -16.48 -3.65
CA ALA A 153 -10.86 -16.57 -3.16
C ALA A 153 -11.05 -17.55 -1.99
N ASN A 154 -10.25 -18.61 -1.92
CA ASN A 154 -10.32 -19.63 -0.88
C ASN A 154 -9.43 -19.34 0.35
N ASP A 155 -8.58 -18.32 0.28
CA ASP A 155 -7.73 -17.94 1.40
C ASP A 155 -8.55 -17.20 2.47
N PRO A 156 -8.23 -17.38 3.76
CA PRO A 156 -8.91 -16.64 4.82
C PRO A 156 -8.51 -15.17 4.83
N MET A 157 -9.40 -14.30 5.33
CA MET A 157 -9.13 -12.86 5.51
C MET A 157 -7.83 -12.61 6.29
N ALA A 158 -7.54 -13.41 7.31
CA ALA A 158 -6.29 -13.31 8.06
C ALA A 158 -5.04 -13.44 7.17
N ALA A 159 -5.06 -14.30 6.14
CA ALA A 159 -3.94 -14.44 5.22
C ALA A 159 -3.70 -13.18 4.39
N LEU A 160 -4.78 -12.52 3.94
CA LEU A 160 -4.68 -11.22 3.26
C LEU A 160 -4.11 -10.14 4.19
N ILE A 161 -4.58 -10.07 5.45
CA ILE A 161 -4.07 -9.09 6.43
C ILE A 161 -2.57 -9.30 6.68
N VAL A 162 -2.14 -10.55 6.88
CA VAL A 162 -0.71 -10.87 7.08
C VAL A 162 0.11 -10.52 5.83
N HIS A 163 -0.43 -10.74 4.64
CA HIS A 163 0.21 -10.30 3.39
C HIS A 163 0.37 -8.78 3.35
N VAL A 164 -0.69 -8.02 3.60
CA VAL A 164 -0.65 -6.54 3.61
C VAL A 164 0.33 -6.01 4.66
N ASN A 165 0.36 -6.61 5.85
CA ASN A 165 1.32 -6.24 6.90
C ASN A 165 2.76 -6.44 6.42
N ARG A 166 3.07 -7.59 5.79
CA ARG A 166 4.40 -7.90 5.25
C ARG A 166 4.81 -6.91 4.15
N GLU A 167 3.92 -6.63 3.20
CA GLU A 167 4.17 -5.66 2.13
C GLU A 167 4.45 -4.25 2.70
N THR A 168 3.65 -3.84 3.68
CA THR A 168 3.83 -2.54 4.35
C THR A 168 5.18 -2.44 5.04
N MET A 169 5.61 -3.48 5.76
CA MET A 169 6.91 -3.48 6.45
C MET A 169 8.07 -3.51 5.45
N HIS A 170 7.97 -4.35 4.41
CA HIS A 170 8.99 -4.49 3.39
C HIS A 170 9.20 -3.16 2.65
N HIS A 171 8.15 -2.66 2.01
CA HIS A 171 8.25 -1.44 1.21
C HIS A 171 8.43 -0.18 2.05
N GLY A 172 7.93 -0.17 3.28
CA GLY A 172 8.18 0.90 4.23
C GLY A 172 9.66 1.01 4.61
N ALA A 173 10.34 -0.11 4.82
CA ALA A 173 11.78 -0.11 5.08
C ALA A 173 12.59 0.40 3.87
N GLU A 174 12.17 0.05 2.64
CA GLU A 174 12.79 0.55 1.40
C GLU A 174 12.62 2.06 1.24
N MET A 175 11.42 2.60 1.51
CA MET A 175 11.18 4.06 1.50
C MET A 175 12.09 4.78 2.50
N CYS A 176 12.21 4.24 3.71
CA CYS A 176 13.08 4.80 4.73
C CYS A 176 14.56 4.77 4.32
N LEU A 177 15.02 3.68 3.73
CA LEU A 177 16.39 3.54 3.22
C LEU A 177 16.68 4.54 2.09
N LEU A 178 15.78 4.69 1.12
CA LEU A 178 15.93 5.66 0.04
C LEU A 178 16.03 7.09 0.59
N ARG A 179 15.24 7.40 1.60
CA ARG A 179 15.29 8.70 2.27
C ARG A 179 16.61 8.95 2.97
N ASP A 180 17.16 7.94 3.65
CA ASP A 180 18.48 8.03 4.29
C ASP A 180 19.59 8.25 3.26
N LEU A 181 19.53 7.52 2.14
CA LEU A 181 20.47 7.68 1.03
C LEU A 181 20.37 9.07 0.40
N TYR A 182 19.14 9.58 0.20
CA TYR A 182 18.94 10.93 -0.32
C TYR A 182 19.59 11.99 0.56
N ARG A 183 19.41 11.89 1.87
CA ARG A 183 19.97 12.83 2.85
C ARG A 183 21.49 12.74 2.94
N ALA A 184 22.03 11.51 2.88
CA ALA A 184 23.47 11.28 2.96
C ALA A 184 24.23 11.78 1.73
N ARG A 185 23.60 11.93 0.54
CA ARG A 185 24.26 12.41 -0.69
C ARG A 185 24.68 13.88 -0.66
N VAL A 186 24.08 14.69 0.23
CA VAL A 186 24.31 16.12 0.34
C VAL A 186 25.04 16.50 1.64
N ALA A 187 25.38 15.51 2.45
CA ALA A 187 26.19 15.67 3.64
C ALA A 187 27.68 15.50 3.33
#